data_67c110b5f831febc74a090426606cfc2
#
_entry.id   67c110b5f831febc74a090426606cfc2
#
_cell.length_a   1.000
_cell.length_b   1.000
_cell.length_c   1.000
_cell.angle_alpha   90.00
_cell.angle_beta   90.00
_cell.angle_gamma   90.00
#
_symmetry.space_group_name_H-M   'P 1'
#
loop_
_entity.id
_entity.type
_entity.pdbx_description
1 polymer ?
#
loop_
_entity_poly.entity_id
_entity_poly.type
_entity_poly.pdbx_seq_one_letter_code
_entity_poly.pdbx_strand_id
1 'polypeptide(L)'
;QSVAGFNQLVQWLANGPLGIDQAQIDQGMGTLTKWVSDSSDVLAGYAARVGASVGHFFAGVAIALIATFFFLAEGQHLWGNTMRLLPERYQRSTDRAAERGWASLASYMRAQVIVSAVDAAGVAIIAAFIGVPMALALFALTFIVCFIPVVGAVIAGTVATSLALITHGWVAALIMAGGTVAVMWLESHLLQPLLLGKAASLHPLAVLIGIAVGATVGGIVGALVVIPVMAFSVAFIRSLRGSAIEPAQTKGKH
;
A
#
# COMPACT_ATOMS: atom_id res chain seq x y z
N GLN A 1 27.31 37.42 14.96
CA GLN A 1 26.34 38.57 14.91
C GLN A 1 25.01 38.20 15.59
N SER A 2 24.59 36.95 15.63
CA SER A 2 23.33 36.52 16.26
C SER A 2 23.33 36.54 17.79
N VAL A 3 24.49 36.32 18.42
CA VAL A 3 24.60 36.31 19.91
C VAL A 3 24.55 37.73 20.49
N ALA A 4 25.09 38.71 19.75
CA ALA A 4 25.08 40.11 20.19
C ALA A 4 23.67 40.74 20.14
N GLY A 5 22.87 40.40 19.12
CA GLY A 5 21.48 40.85 19.01
C GLY A 5 20.57 40.22 20.07
N PHE A 6 20.85 38.97 20.43
CA PHE A 6 20.13 38.25 21.48
C PHE A 6 20.39 38.83 22.87
N ASN A 7 21.65 39.14 23.18
CA ASN A 7 22.00 39.83 24.44
C ASN A 7 21.40 41.22 24.57
N GLN A 8 21.28 41.99 23.48
CA GLN A 8 20.59 43.27 23.46
C GLN A 8 19.09 43.15 23.72
N LEU A 9 18.44 42.12 23.17
CA LEU A 9 17.03 41.83 23.43
C LEU A 9 16.79 41.45 24.90
N VAL A 10 17.65 40.59 25.48
CA VAL A 10 17.54 40.20 26.89
C VAL A 10 17.75 41.40 27.82
N GLN A 11 18.72 42.30 27.53
CA GLN A 11 18.92 43.53 28.31
C GLN A 11 17.77 44.52 28.15
N TRP A 12 17.16 44.60 26.97
CA TRP A 12 15.99 45.46 26.77
C TRP A 12 14.74 44.93 27.51
N LEU A 13 14.55 43.57 27.57
CA LEU A 13 13.47 42.95 28.33
C LEU A 13 13.65 43.11 29.85
N ALA A 14 14.88 43.02 30.35
CA ALA A 14 15.19 43.14 31.77
C ALA A 14 15.09 44.58 32.28
N ASN A 15 15.46 45.60 31.45
CA ASN A 15 15.48 47.01 31.82
C ASN A 15 14.34 47.84 31.17
N GLY A 16 13.43 47.19 30.44
CA GLY A 16 12.32 47.83 29.73
C GLY A 16 11.08 48.04 30.62
N PRO A 17 10.03 48.69 30.07
CA PRO A 17 8.83 49.08 30.83
C PRO A 17 7.95 47.90 31.30
N LEU A 18 8.33 46.65 31.00
CA LEU A 18 7.57 45.43 31.36
C LEU A 18 7.95 44.83 32.70
N GLY A 19 9.02 45.31 33.40
CA GLY A 19 9.37 44.89 34.78
C GLY A 19 9.53 43.38 34.97
N ILE A 20 10.02 42.66 33.94
CA ILE A 20 10.18 41.20 34.00
C ILE A 20 11.43 40.91 34.85
N ASP A 21 11.24 40.19 35.96
CA ASP A 21 12.31 39.80 36.88
C ASP A 21 13.30 38.85 36.17
N GLN A 22 14.59 39.07 36.38
CA GLN A 22 15.68 38.28 35.78
C GLN A 22 15.51 36.77 36.06
N ALA A 23 14.94 36.41 37.23
CA ALA A 23 14.59 35.05 37.58
C ALA A 23 13.54 34.44 36.65
N GLN A 24 12.61 35.23 36.11
CA GLN A 24 11.59 34.75 35.16
C GLN A 24 12.20 34.51 33.76
N ILE A 25 13.18 35.35 33.37
CA ILE A 25 13.91 35.16 32.11
C ILE A 25 14.77 33.91 32.15
N ASP A 26 15.48 33.68 33.27
CA ASP A 26 16.31 32.47 33.47
C ASP A 26 15.45 31.17 33.53
N GLN A 27 14.29 31.27 34.14
CA GLN A 27 13.33 30.17 34.18
C GLN A 27 12.74 29.86 32.79
N GLY A 28 12.40 30.92 32.02
CA GLY A 28 11.94 30.77 30.63
C GLY A 28 13.02 30.19 29.71
N MET A 29 14.26 30.65 29.85
CA MET A 29 15.42 30.12 29.11
C MET A 29 15.73 28.67 29.48
N GLY A 30 15.64 28.29 30.76
CA GLY A 30 15.80 26.91 31.21
C GLY A 30 14.73 25.98 30.66
N THR A 31 13.49 26.49 30.56
CA THR A 31 12.38 25.73 29.96
C THR A 31 12.55 25.57 28.45
N LEU A 32 12.96 26.64 27.75
CA LEU A 32 13.25 26.58 26.31
C LEU A 32 14.42 25.66 25.96
N THR A 33 15.49 25.68 26.77
CA THR A 33 16.66 24.80 26.57
C THR A 33 16.30 23.34 26.82
N LYS A 34 15.51 23.05 27.86
CA LYS A 34 14.96 21.71 28.07
C LYS A 34 14.06 21.26 26.93
N TRP A 35 13.16 22.11 26.48
CA TRP A 35 12.25 21.76 25.36
C TRP A 35 13.02 21.50 24.06
N VAL A 36 14.06 22.27 23.74
CA VAL A 36 14.94 22.03 22.58
C VAL A 36 15.75 20.75 22.73
N SER A 37 16.27 20.47 23.94
CA SER A 37 17.00 19.24 24.24
C SER A 37 16.08 18.01 24.12
N ASP A 38 14.92 18.03 24.75
CA ASP A 38 13.94 16.94 24.66
C ASP A 38 13.45 16.73 23.24
N SER A 39 13.29 17.81 22.45
CA SER A 39 12.92 17.73 21.04
C SER A 39 14.03 17.12 20.19
N SER A 40 15.31 17.36 20.50
CA SER A 40 16.45 16.80 19.77
C SER A 40 16.55 15.27 19.99
N ASP A 41 16.30 14.80 21.20
CA ASP A 41 16.29 13.36 21.53
C ASP A 41 15.10 12.63 20.86
N VAL A 42 13.95 13.29 20.81
CA VAL A 42 12.78 12.80 20.10
C VAL A 42 13.06 12.72 18.57
N LEU A 43 13.65 13.77 18.00
CA LEU A 43 14.04 13.79 16.58
C LEU A 43 15.10 12.73 16.26
N ALA A 44 16.11 12.57 17.09
CA ALA A 44 17.13 11.51 16.95
C ALA A 44 16.49 10.11 17.05
N GLY A 45 15.55 9.92 17.97
CA GLY A 45 14.78 8.68 18.10
C GLY A 45 13.92 8.37 16.88
N TYR A 46 13.26 9.39 16.29
CA TYR A 46 12.53 9.23 15.02
C TYR A 46 13.46 8.93 13.85
N ALA A 47 14.59 9.64 13.73
CA ALA A 47 15.56 9.39 12.68
C ALA A 47 16.14 7.97 12.75
N ALA A 48 16.46 7.48 13.95
CA ALA A 48 16.92 6.11 14.14
C ALA A 48 15.84 5.06 13.79
N ARG A 49 14.58 5.30 14.17
CA ARG A 49 13.45 4.41 13.82
C ARG A 49 13.18 4.41 12.31
N VAL A 50 13.21 5.57 11.66
CA VAL A 50 13.05 5.67 10.20
C VAL A 50 14.22 4.97 9.51
N GLY A 51 15.46 5.19 9.96
CA GLY A 51 16.65 4.52 9.41
C GLY A 51 16.57 2.99 9.55
N ALA A 52 16.15 2.48 10.71
CA ALA A 52 15.93 1.05 10.92
C ALA A 52 14.81 0.50 10.02
N SER A 53 13.70 1.24 9.88
CA SER A 53 12.58 0.84 9.00
C SER A 53 13.00 0.77 7.54
N VAL A 54 13.81 1.73 7.08
CA VAL A 54 14.39 1.73 5.72
C VAL A 54 15.32 0.53 5.54
N GLY A 55 16.18 0.23 6.52
CA GLY A 55 17.06 -0.94 6.49
C GLY A 55 16.26 -2.26 6.39
N HIS A 56 15.23 -2.42 7.22
CA HIS A 56 14.34 -3.59 7.16
C HIS A 56 13.59 -3.69 5.83
N PHE A 57 13.15 -2.57 5.26
CA PHE A 57 12.51 -2.55 3.95
C PHE A 57 13.45 -3.07 2.86
N PHE A 58 14.68 -2.55 2.77
CA PHE A 58 15.65 -3.00 1.76
C PHE A 58 16.05 -4.46 1.97
N ALA A 59 16.23 -4.91 3.21
CA ALA A 59 16.48 -6.32 3.50
C ALA A 59 15.31 -7.21 3.06
N GLY A 60 14.06 -6.80 3.33
CA GLY A 60 12.87 -7.49 2.88
C GLY A 60 12.76 -7.57 1.36
N VAL A 61 13.04 -6.46 0.66
CA VAL A 61 13.08 -6.41 -0.81
C VAL A 61 14.16 -7.34 -1.37
N ALA A 62 15.36 -7.33 -0.79
CA ALA A 62 16.45 -8.22 -1.23
C ALA A 62 16.07 -9.69 -1.07
N ILE A 63 15.52 -10.08 0.09
CA ILE A 63 15.04 -11.45 0.33
C ILE A 63 13.92 -11.81 -0.65
N ALA A 64 12.97 -10.92 -0.90
CA ALA A 64 11.89 -11.14 -1.84
C ALA A 64 12.39 -11.35 -3.27
N LEU A 65 13.38 -10.56 -3.71
CA LEU A 65 14.00 -10.70 -5.03
C LEU A 65 14.74 -12.03 -5.17
N ILE A 66 15.51 -12.42 -4.16
CA ILE A 66 16.24 -13.69 -4.13
C ILE A 66 15.22 -14.85 -4.16
N ALA A 67 14.20 -14.81 -3.30
CA ALA A 67 13.15 -15.83 -3.29
C ALA A 67 12.42 -15.92 -4.64
N THR A 68 12.07 -14.78 -5.24
CA THR A 68 11.44 -14.73 -6.57
C THR A 68 12.33 -15.35 -7.63
N PHE A 69 13.64 -15.06 -7.62
CA PHE A 69 14.60 -15.66 -8.53
C PHE A 69 14.61 -17.19 -8.41
N PHE A 70 14.68 -17.74 -7.19
CA PHE A 70 14.66 -19.17 -6.99
C PHE A 70 13.32 -19.81 -7.39
N PHE A 71 12.21 -19.17 -7.09
CA PHE A 71 10.89 -19.66 -7.53
C PHE A 71 10.74 -19.65 -9.06
N LEU A 72 11.31 -18.67 -9.74
CA LEU A 72 11.30 -18.62 -11.20
C LEU A 72 12.25 -19.65 -11.81
N ALA A 73 13.43 -19.88 -11.19
CA ALA A 73 14.44 -20.82 -11.69
C ALA A 73 14.06 -22.28 -11.42
N GLU A 74 13.56 -22.59 -10.22
CA GLU A 74 13.38 -23.95 -9.74
C GLU A 74 11.92 -24.26 -9.29
N GLY A 75 10.96 -23.41 -9.59
CA GLY A 75 9.58 -23.53 -9.11
C GLY A 75 8.92 -24.87 -9.42
N GLN A 76 9.16 -25.43 -10.62
CA GLN A 76 8.62 -26.74 -11.01
C GLN A 76 9.23 -27.87 -10.18
N HIS A 77 10.52 -27.79 -9.89
CA HIS A 77 11.20 -28.79 -9.06
C HIS A 77 10.72 -28.76 -7.61
N LEU A 78 10.61 -27.54 -7.06
CA LEU A 78 10.07 -27.32 -5.71
C LEU A 78 8.63 -27.82 -5.58
N TRP A 79 7.79 -27.54 -6.60
CA TRP A 79 6.43 -28.01 -6.64
C TRP A 79 6.35 -29.55 -6.71
N GLY A 80 7.12 -30.16 -7.59
CA GLY A 80 7.19 -31.64 -7.71
C GLY A 80 7.61 -32.32 -6.40
N ASN A 81 8.59 -31.77 -5.70
CA ASN A 81 9.01 -32.28 -4.39
C ASN A 81 7.91 -32.13 -3.33
N THR A 82 7.21 -30.99 -3.33
CA THR A 82 6.08 -30.78 -2.42
C THR A 82 4.94 -31.75 -2.69
N MET A 83 4.64 -32.05 -3.96
CA MET A 83 3.60 -33.00 -4.31
C MET A 83 3.92 -34.46 -3.87
N ARG A 84 5.19 -34.82 -3.82
CA ARG A 84 5.62 -36.18 -3.33
C ARG A 84 5.35 -36.37 -1.85
N LEU A 85 5.13 -35.32 -1.06
CA LEU A 85 4.75 -35.42 0.35
C LEU A 85 3.27 -35.80 0.53
N LEU A 86 2.44 -35.66 -0.51
CA LEU A 86 1.04 -36.06 -0.46
C LEU A 86 0.87 -37.51 -0.89
N PRO A 87 -0.11 -38.26 -0.30
CA PRO A 87 -0.51 -39.57 -0.80
C PRO A 87 -0.93 -39.48 -2.27
N GLU A 88 -0.56 -40.47 -3.08
CA GLU A 88 -0.76 -40.48 -4.54
C GLU A 88 -2.21 -40.19 -4.96
N ARG A 89 -3.18 -40.67 -4.17
CA ARG A 89 -4.62 -40.43 -4.42
C ARG A 89 -5.01 -38.94 -4.46
N TYR A 90 -4.28 -38.08 -3.76
CA TYR A 90 -4.59 -36.66 -3.69
C TYR A 90 -3.72 -35.81 -4.63
N GLN A 91 -2.58 -36.31 -5.10
CA GLN A 91 -1.63 -35.56 -5.91
C GLN A 91 -2.28 -34.91 -7.14
N ARG A 92 -3.01 -35.70 -7.94
CA ARG A 92 -3.66 -35.24 -9.17
C ARG A 92 -4.76 -34.18 -8.94
N SER A 93 -5.53 -34.31 -7.86
CA SER A 93 -6.58 -33.33 -7.54
C SER A 93 -6.00 -32.05 -7.00
N THR A 94 -4.96 -32.12 -6.17
CA THR A 94 -4.24 -31.00 -5.63
C THR A 94 -3.48 -30.24 -6.71
N ASP A 95 -2.83 -30.96 -7.63
CA ASP A 95 -2.09 -30.37 -8.75
C ASP A 95 -3.02 -29.54 -9.65
N ARG A 96 -4.14 -30.12 -10.09
CA ARG A 96 -5.17 -29.40 -10.85
C ARG A 96 -5.78 -28.21 -10.11
N ALA A 97 -5.96 -28.36 -8.80
CA ALA A 97 -6.47 -27.26 -7.98
C ALA A 97 -5.46 -26.13 -7.87
N ALA A 98 -4.17 -26.46 -7.73
CA ALA A 98 -3.11 -25.46 -7.71
C ALA A 98 -2.95 -24.74 -9.05
N GLU A 99 -3.02 -25.45 -10.17
CA GLU A 99 -3.01 -24.83 -11.50
C GLU A 99 -4.13 -23.79 -11.66
N ARG A 100 -5.36 -24.14 -11.24
CA ARG A 100 -6.50 -23.21 -11.27
C ARG A 100 -6.33 -22.04 -10.31
N GLY A 101 -5.80 -22.29 -9.12
CA GLY A 101 -5.45 -21.24 -8.15
C GLY A 101 -4.43 -20.28 -8.73
N TRP A 102 -3.39 -20.80 -9.35
CA TRP A 102 -2.33 -20.02 -9.98
C TRP A 102 -2.82 -19.21 -11.17
N ALA A 103 -3.65 -19.81 -12.02
CA ALA A 103 -4.28 -19.09 -13.13
C ALA A 103 -5.17 -17.94 -12.64
N SER A 104 -5.92 -18.13 -11.56
CA SER A 104 -6.74 -17.10 -10.92
C SER A 104 -5.89 -15.96 -10.36
N LEU A 105 -4.81 -16.31 -9.64
CA LEU A 105 -3.84 -15.35 -9.11
C LEU A 105 -3.20 -14.51 -10.22
N ALA A 106 -2.70 -15.16 -11.27
CA ALA A 106 -2.06 -14.49 -12.38
C ALA A 106 -3.02 -13.58 -13.16
N SER A 107 -4.28 -14.01 -13.32
CA SER A 107 -5.33 -13.19 -13.93
C SER A 107 -5.65 -11.96 -13.09
N TYR A 108 -5.80 -12.14 -11.77
CA TYR A 108 -6.02 -11.03 -10.83
C TYR A 108 -4.86 -10.03 -10.87
N MET A 109 -3.61 -10.51 -10.78
CA MET A 109 -2.44 -9.62 -10.78
C MET A 109 -2.31 -8.82 -12.08
N ARG A 110 -2.58 -9.44 -13.24
CA ARG A 110 -2.60 -8.71 -14.53
C ARG A 110 -3.68 -7.64 -14.56
N ALA A 111 -4.89 -7.97 -14.11
CA ALA A 111 -5.98 -7.01 -14.03
C ALA A 111 -5.63 -5.85 -13.08
N GLN A 112 -5.07 -6.15 -11.91
CA GLN A 112 -4.71 -5.14 -10.91
C GLN A 112 -3.64 -4.17 -11.41
N VAL A 113 -2.60 -4.67 -12.12
CA VAL A 113 -1.57 -3.81 -12.73
C VAL A 113 -2.21 -2.84 -13.73
N ILE A 114 -3.14 -3.32 -14.58
CA ILE A 114 -3.81 -2.48 -15.57
C ILE A 114 -4.70 -1.44 -14.88
N VAL A 115 -5.49 -1.83 -13.89
CA VAL A 115 -6.36 -0.94 -13.12
C VAL A 115 -5.52 0.15 -12.45
N SER A 116 -4.50 -0.24 -11.68
CA SER A 116 -3.62 0.72 -11.01
C SER A 116 -2.91 1.67 -11.97
N ALA A 117 -2.53 1.20 -13.18
CA ALA A 117 -1.92 2.05 -14.20
C ALA A 117 -2.92 3.07 -14.77
N VAL A 118 -4.17 2.67 -15.00
CA VAL A 118 -5.23 3.58 -15.50
C VAL A 118 -5.58 4.62 -14.44
N ASP A 119 -5.73 4.21 -13.18
CA ASP A 119 -6.02 5.13 -12.07
C ASP A 119 -4.89 6.14 -11.88
N ALA A 120 -3.63 5.66 -11.87
CA ALA A 120 -2.46 6.51 -11.76
C ALA A 120 -2.35 7.49 -12.93
N ALA A 121 -2.60 7.03 -14.16
CA ALA A 121 -2.61 7.88 -15.34
C ALA A 121 -3.73 8.92 -15.26
N GLY A 122 -4.94 8.52 -14.86
CA GLY A 122 -6.07 9.43 -14.69
C GLY A 122 -5.78 10.54 -13.69
N VAL A 123 -5.29 10.18 -12.49
CA VAL A 123 -4.92 11.15 -11.45
C VAL A 123 -3.80 12.07 -11.91
N ALA A 124 -2.75 11.54 -12.55
CA ALA A 124 -1.62 12.32 -13.03
C ALA A 124 -2.00 13.28 -14.18
N ILE A 125 -2.85 12.84 -15.10
CA ILE A 125 -3.37 13.68 -16.20
C ILE A 125 -4.16 14.84 -15.63
N ILE A 126 -5.08 14.60 -14.68
CA ILE A 126 -5.87 15.66 -14.04
C ILE A 126 -4.94 16.63 -13.31
N ALA A 127 -3.95 16.13 -12.56
CA ALA A 127 -2.96 16.95 -11.86
C ALA A 127 -2.17 17.84 -12.84
N ALA A 128 -1.75 17.28 -13.98
CA ALA A 128 -1.03 18.02 -15.02
C ALA A 128 -1.91 19.12 -15.67
N PHE A 129 -3.19 18.83 -15.94
CA PHE A 129 -4.12 19.82 -16.51
C PHE A 129 -4.38 20.98 -15.55
N ILE A 130 -4.44 20.73 -14.25
CA ILE A 130 -4.61 21.77 -13.21
C ILE A 130 -3.31 22.57 -13.01
N GLY A 131 -2.16 22.02 -13.41
CA GLY A 131 -0.84 22.58 -13.18
C GLY A 131 -0.26 22.22 -11.80
N VAL A 132 -0.82 21.20 -11.12
CA VAL A 132 -0.29 20.70 -9.84
C VAL A 132 1.12 20.16 -10.05
N PRO A 133 2.12 20.62 -9.27
CA PRO A 133 3.49 20.15 -9.40
C PRO A 133 3.59 18.66 -9.04
N MET A 134 4.65 18.01 -9.52
CA MET A 134 4.93 16.63 -9.20
C MET A 134 3.89 15.60 -9.69
N ALA A 135 3.24 15.84 -10.84
CA ALA A 135 2.27 14.91 -11.44
C ALA A 135 2.84 13.47 -11.60
N LEU A 136 4.13 13.35 -11.93
CA LEU A 136 4.82 12.05 -12.02
C LEU A 136 4.95 11.37 -10.65
N ALA A 137 5.19 12.12 -9.59
CA ALA A 137 5.21 11.56 -8.23
C ALA A 137 3.82 11.10 -7.79
N LEU A 138 2.77 11.86 -8.16
CA LEU A 138 1.37 11.44 -7.95
C LEU A 138 1.03 10.19 -8.75
N PHE A 139 1.52 10.05 -9.98
CA PHE A 139 1.39 8.81 -10.75
C PHE A 139 2.01 7.63 -10.00
N ALA A 140 3.28 7.75 -9.60
CA ALA A 140 3.99 6.67 -8.92
C ALA A 140 3.32 6.29 -7.58
N LEU A 141 2.92 7.29 -6.79
CA LEU A 141 2.21 7.08 -5.53
C LEU A 141 0.89 6.35 -5.77
N THR A 142 0.05 6.85 -6.68
CA THR A 142 -1.25 6.28 -7.00
C THR A 142 -1.09 4.85 -7.52
N PHE A 143 -0.14 4.61 -8.42
CA PHE A 143 0.13 3.28 -8.97
C PHE A 143 0.43 2.26 -7.87
N ILE A 144 1.31 2.61 -6.91
CA ILE A 144 1.70 1.70 -5.82
C ILE A 144 0.54 1.49 -4.84
N VAL A 145 -0.13 2.58 -4.43
CA VAL A 145 -1.16 2.50 -3.37
C VAL A 145 -2.44 1.84 -3.88
N CYS A 146 -2.80 2.01 -5.17
CA CYS A 146 -3.97 1.38 -5.79
C CYS A 146 -3.87 -0.15 -5.90
N PHE A 147 -2.72 -0.77 -5.62
CA PHE A 147 -2.67 -2.22 -5.43
C PHE A 147 -3.51 -2.70 -4.25
N ILE A 148 -3.85 -1.84 -3.30
CA ILE A 148 -4.82 -2.12 -2.22
C ILE A 148 -6.17 -1.55 -2.66
N PRO A 149 -7.12 -2.39 -3.14
CA PRO A 149 -8.41 -1.92 -3.64
C PRO A 149 -9.16 -1.09 -2.60
N VAL A 150 -9.90 -0.09 -3.05
CA VAL A 150 -10.68 0.85 -2.25
C VAL A 150 -9.80 1.78 -1.39
N VAL A 151 -8.94 1.21 -0.54
CA VAL A 151 -8.07 1.98 0.36
C VAL A 151 -7.07 2.82 -0.43
N GLY A 152 -6.50 2.23 -1.49
CA GLY A 152 -5.54 2.89 -2.35
C GLY A 152 -6.10 4.12 -3.04
N ALA A 153 -7.27 3.99 -3.64
CA ALA A 153 -7.94 5.09 -4.32
C ALA A 153 -8.29 6.26 -3.36
N VAL A 154 -8.75 5.94 -2.13
CA VAL A 154 -9.04 6.96 -1.11
C VAL A 154 -7.77 7.69 -0.69
N ILE A 155 -6.68 6.97 -0.41
CA ILE A 155 -5.39 7.58 -0.02
C ILE A 155 -4.86 8.44 -1.17
N ALA A 156 -4.78 7.89 -2.38
CA ALA A 156 -4.27 8.60 -3.55
C ALA A 156 -5.09 9.86 -3.85
N GLY A 157 -6.42 9.75 -3.84
CA GLY A 157 -7.34 10.86 -4.05
C GLY A 157 -7.20 11.95 -2.98
N THR A 158 -7.07 11.55 -1.71
CA THR A 158 -6.86 12.50 -0.60
C THR A 158 -5.55 13.24 -0.76
N VAL A 159 -4.45 12.55 -1.04
CA VAL A 159 -3.13 13.17 -1.23
C VAL A 159 -3.14 14.12 -2.43
N ALA A 160 -3.68 13.67 -3.57
CA ALA A 160 -3.75 14.49 -4.79
C ALA A 160 -4.62 15.74 -4.59
N THR A 161 -5.78 15.60 -3.93
CA THR A 161 -6.69 16.72 -3.62
C THR A 161 -6.05 17.71 -2.62
N SER A 162 -5.36 17.19 -1.60
CA SER A 162 -4.66 18.04 -0.62
C SER A 162 -3.52 18.82 -1.28
N LEU A 163 -2.77 18.18 -2.17
CA LEU A 163 -1.71 18.85 -2.91
C LEU A 163 -2.27 19.94 -3.84
N ALA A 164 -3.37 19.68 -4.55
CA ALA A 164 -4.06 20.65 -5.38
C ALA A 164 -4.57 21.84 -4.54
N LEU A 165 -5.11 21.58 -3.34
CA LEU A 165 -5.56 22.62 -2.40
C LEU A 165 -4.42 23.56 -1.98
N ILE A 166 -3.28 22.99 -1.60
CA ILE A 166 -2.14 23.75 -1.11
C ILE A 166 -1.48 24.57 -2.22
N THR A 167 -1.42 24.02 -3.45
CA THR A 167 -0.68 24.65 -4.55
C THR A 167 -1.51 25.63 -5.37
N HIS A 168 -2.80 25.36 -5.57
CA HIS A 168 -3.68 26.10 -6.50
C HIS A 168 -5.01 26.52 -5.87
N GLY A 169 -5.21 26.25 -4.58
CA GLY A 169 -6.40 26.67 -3.83
C GLY A 169 -7.62 25.75 -4.01
N TRP A 170 -8.77 26.19 -3.46
CA TRP A 170 -9.96 25.35 -3.31
C TRP A 170 -10.62 24.92 -4.60
N VAL A 171 -10.56 25.75 -5.66
CA VAL A 171 -11.15 25.40 -6.97
C VAL A 171 -10.40 24.23 -7.59
N ALA A 172 -9.06 24.26 -7.55
CA ALA A 172 -8.21 23.17 -8.02
C ALA A 172 -8.45 21.88 -7.24
N ALA A 173 -8.62 21.99 -5.91
CA ALA A 173 -8.95 20.86 -5.06
C ALA A 173 -10.29 20.22 -5.43
N LEU A 174 -11.32 21.01 -5.72
CA LEU A 174 -12.62 20.50 -6.17
C LEU A 174 -12.54 19.79 -7.53
N ILE A 175 -11.79 20.36 -8.49
CA ILE A 175 -11.57 19.72 -9.79
C ILE A 175 -10.80 18.41 -9.62
N MET A 176 -9.78 18.39 -8.77
CA MET A 176 -8.98 17.20 -8.48
C MET A 176 -9.81 16.11 -7.80
N ALA A 177 -10.60 16.46 -6.78
CA ALA A 177 -11.50 15.54 -6.10
C ALA A 177 -12.56 14.96 -7.05
N GLY A 178 -13.23 15.84 -7.82
CA GLY A 178 -14.24 15.41 -8.81
C GLY A 178 -13.64 14.52 -9.89
N GLY A 179 -12.45 14.87 -10.37
CA GLY A 179 -11.72 14.07 -11.35
C GLY A 179 -11.30 12.70 -10.81
N THR A 180 -10.83 12.64 -9.57
CA THR A 180 -10.49 11.35 -8.91
C THR A 180 -11.73 10.48 -8.75
N VAL A 181 -12.88 11.07 -8.35
CA VAL A 181 -14.14 10.33 -8.27
C VAL A 181 -14.59 9.84 -9.66
N ALA A 182 -14.39 10.62 -10.71
CA ALA A 182 -14.69 10.20 -12.09
C ALA A 182 -13.80 9.03 -12.53
N VAL A 183 -12.51 9.01 -12.19
CA VAL A 183 -11.61 7.88 -12.43
C VAL A 183 -12.08 6.64 -11.69
N MET A 184 -12.42 6.74 -10.41
CA MET A 184 -12.98 5.63 -9.62
C MET A 184 -14.30 5.10 -10.19
N TRP A 185 -15.15 5.99 -10.70
CA TRP A 185 -16.38 5.60 -11.36
C TRP A 185 -16.10 4.84 -12.66
N LEU A 186 -15.16 5.30 -13.46
CA LEU A 186 -14.72 4.64 -14.68
C LEU A 186 -14.15 3.25 -14.38
N GLU A 187 -13.31 3.15 -13.35
CA GLU A 187 -12.76 1.89 -12.86
C GLU A 187 -13.87 0.89 -12.53
N SER A 188 -14.81 1.28 -11.67
CA SER A 188 -15.84 0.37 -11.16
C SER A 188 -16.85 -0.07 -12.23
N HIS A 189 -17.16 0.80 -13.20
CA HIS A 189 -18.20 0.52 -14.22
C HIS A 189 -17.65 -0.05 -15.52
N LEU A 190 -16.41 0.26 -15.88
CA LEU A 190 -15.80 -0.20 -17.14
C LEU A 190 -14.66 -1.18 -16.94
N LEU A 191 -13.66 -0.83 -16.11
CA LEU A 191 -12.46 -1.65 -15.98
C LEU A 191 -12.71 -2.95 -15.22
N GLN A 192 -13.39 -2.88 -14.09
CA GLN A 192 -13.65 -4.06 -13.25
C GLN A 192 -14.41 -5.16 -14.00
N PRO A 193 -15.56 -4.88 -14.68
CA PRO A 193 -16.27 -5.92 -15.43
C PRO A 193 -15.48 -6.44 -16.65
N LEU A 194 -14.68 -5.58 -17.30
CA LEU A 194 -13.88 -5.97 -18.46
C LEU A 194 -12.66 -6.84 -18.07
N LEU A 195 -11.97 -6.50 -16.98
CA LEU A 195 -10.71 -7.12 -16.59
C LEU A 195 -10.88 -8.29 -15.63
N LEU A 196 -11.75 -8.16 -14.64
CA LEU A 196 -11.97 -9.17 -13.62
C LEU A 196 -13.05 -10.17 -14.01
N GLY A 197 -14.01 -9.80 -14.86
CA GLY A 197 -15.04 -10.68 -15.38
C GLY A 197 -15.75 -11.48 -14.29
N LYS A 198 -16.12 -12.76 -14.61
CA LYS A 198 -16.73 -13.68 -13.63
C LYS A 198 -15.71 -14.33 -12.68
N ALA A 199 -14.41 -14.09 -12.88
CA ALA A 199 -13.34 -14.75 -12.12
C ALA A 199 -13.17 -14.19 -10.68
N ALA A 200 -13.56 -12.93 -10.45
CA ALA A 200 -13.44 -12.28 -9.15
C ALA A 200 -14.75 -12.27 -8.37
N SER A 201 -15.40 -13.42 -8.21
CA SER A 201 -16.60 -13.54 -7.37
C SER A 201 -16.27 -13.59 -5.87
N LEU A 202 -15.36 -12.72 -5.42
CA LEU A 202 -15.15 -12.49 -4.00
C LEU A 202 -16.25 -11.54 -3.50
N HIS A 203 -16.90 -11.92 -2.42
CA HIS A 203 -17.87 -11.02 -1.81
C HIS A 203 -17.18 -9.76 -1.28
N PRO A 204 -17.68 -8.54 -1.54
CA PRO A 204 -17.01 -7.30 -1.10
C PRO A 204 -16.66 -7.28 0.38
N LEU A 205 -17.53 -7.82 1.23
CA LEU A 205 -17.27 -7.95 2.66
C LEU A 205 -16.06 -8.84 2.97
N ALA A 206 -15.88 -9.94 2.21
CA ALA A 206 -14.71 -10.82 2.39
C ALA A 206 -13.40 -10.10 2.02
N VAL A 207 -13.44 -9.25 1.00
CA VAL A 207 -12.30 -8.40 0.60
C VAL A 207 -11.95 -7.42 1.72
N LEU A 208 -12.95 -6.71 2.28
CA LEU A 208 -12.73 -5.76 3.38
C LEU A 208 -12.17 -6.44 4.63
N ILE A 209 -12.75 -7.57 5.03
CA ILE A 209 -12.25 -8.35 6.17
C ILE A 209 -10.83 -8.87 5.89
N GLY A 210 -10.60 -9.36 4.69
CA GLY A 210 -9.27 -9.80 4.27
C GLY A 210 -8.22 -8.71 4.39
N ILE A 211 -8.52 -7.50 3.87
CA ILE A 211 -7.62 -6.34 3.99
C ILE A 211 -7.36 -6.00 5.46
N ALA A 212 -8.40 -5.97 6.30
CA ALA A 212 -8.26 -5.68 7.73
C ALA A 212 -7.37 -6.71 8.43
N VAL A 213 -7.58 -8.01 8.18
CA VAL A 213 -6.74 -9.09 8.72
C VAL A 213 -5.32 -9.00 8.16
N GLY A 214 -5.16 -8.80 6.86
CA GLY A 214 -3.84 -8.63 6.25
C GLY A 214 -3.07 -7.46 6.85
N ALA A 215 -3.74 -6.33 7.05
CA ALA A 215 -3.16 -5.14 7.67
C ALA A 215 -2.72 -5.37 9.12
N THR A 216 -3.49 -6.10 9.92
CA THR A 216 -3.15 -6.39 11.32
C THR A 216 -1.98 -7.38 11.44
N VAL A 217 -1.86 -8.35 10.54
CA VAL A 217 -0.82 -9.38 10.59
C VAL A 217 0.50 -8.92 9.96
N GLY A 218 0.44 -8.26 8.81
CA GLY A 218 1.62 -7.90 8.01
C GLY A 218 1.70 -6.41 7.64
N GLY A 219 0.93 -5.54 8.30
CA GLY A 219 0.90 -4.11 7.96
C GLY A 219 0.47 -3.85 6.52
N ILE A 220 1.05 -2.85 5.90
CA ILE A 220 0.74 -2.46 4.51
C ILE A 220 1.02 -3.62 3.53
N VAL A 221 2.11 -4.36 3.72
CA VAL A 221 2.45 -5.52 2.87
C VAL A 221 1.41 -6.62 3.00
N GLY A 222 0.94 -6.90 4.23
CA GLY A 222 -0.13 -7.85 4.47
C GLY A 222 -1.44 -7.47 3.79
N ALA A 223 -1.84 -6.20 3.87
CA ALA A 223 -3.02 -5.68 3.19
C ALA A 223 -2.93 -5.82 1.66
N LEU A 224 -1.74 -5.66 1.10
CA LEU A 224 -1.48 -5.75 -0.34
C LEU A 224 -1.53 -7.20 -0.85
N VAL A 225 -0.97 -8.14 -0.08
CA VAL A 225 -0.82 -9.54 -0.50
C VAL A 225 -2.08 -10.37 -0.23
N VAL A 226 -2.93 -9.95 0.71
CA VAL A 226 -4.08 -10.76 1.15
C VAL A 226 -5.06 -11.07 0.02
N ILE A 227 -5.34 -10.12 -0.87
CA ILE A 227 -6.33 -10.32 -1.93
C ILE A 227 -5.84 -11.31 -3.00
N PRO A 228 -4.60 -11.20 -3.51
CA PRO A 228 -4.00 -12.26 -4.32
C PRO A 228 -4.08 -13.64 -3.69
N VAL A 229 -3.75 -13.75 -2.40
CA VAL A 229 -3.83 -15.01 -1.66
C VAL A 229 -5.27 -15.52 -1.56
N MET A 230 -6.24 -14.64 -1.33
CA MET A 230 -7.66 -15.01 -1.33
C MET A 230 -8.12 -15.48 -2.72
N ALA A 231 -7.72 -14.81 -3.80
CA ALA A 231 -8.06 -15.20 -5.17
C ALA A 231 -7.55 -16.60 -5.50
N PHE A 232 -6.30 -16.88 -5.13
CA PHE A 232 -5.72 -18.23 -5.23
C PHE A 232 -6.51 -19.23 -4.39
N SER A 233 -6.70 -18.97 -3.10
CA SER A 233 -7.31 -19.89 -2.14
C SER A 233 -8.74 -20.28 -2.52
N VAL A 234 -9.54 -19.29 -2.95
CA VAL A 234 -10.93 -19.56 -3.38
C VAL A 234 -10.97 -20.41 -4.63
N ALA A 235 -10.13 -20.14 -5.63
CA ALA A 235 -10.06 -20.94 -6.86
C ALA A 235 -9.57 -22.37 -6.57
N PHE A 236 -8.57 -22.49 -5.71
CA PHE A 236 -8.02 -23.76 -5.24
C PHE A 236 -9.09 -24.62 -4.54
N ILE A 237 -9.77 -24.06 -3.53
CA ILE A 237 -10.80 -24.76 -2.76
C ILE A 237 -11.99 -25.15 -3.66
N ARG A 238 -12.43 -24.25 -4.55
CA ARG A 238 -13.51 -24.56 -5.51
C ARG A 238 -13.14 -25.72 -6.42
N SER A 239 -11.90 -25.76 -6.89
CA SER A 239 -11.40 -26.84 -7.73
C SER A 239 -11.36 -28.18 -6.99
N LEU A 240 -10.90 -28.20 -5.73
CA LEU A 240 -10.92 -29.41 -4.91
C LEU A 240 -12.34 -29.92 -4.68
N ARG A 241 -13.29 -29.02 -4.37
CA ARG A 241 -14.71 -29.40 -4.17
C ARG A 241 -15.34 -29.92 -5.46
N GLY A 242 -15.06 -29.30 -6.61
CA GLY A 242 -15.56 -29.76 -7.91
C GLY A 242 -15.00 -31.12 -8.32
N SER A 243 -13.74 -31.39 -7.99
CA SER A 243 -13.12 -32.71 -8.24
C SER A 243 -13.67 -33.83 -7.33
N ALA A 244 -14.23 -33.46 -6.18
CA ALA A 244 -14.88 -34.42 -5.26
C ALA A 244 -16.31 -34.82 -5.72
N ILE A 245 -16.92 -34.05 -6.62
CA ILE A 245 -18.30 -34.23 -7.10
C ILE A 245 -18.31 -35.01 -8.43
N GLU A 246 -17.17 -35.10 -9.16
CA GLU A 246 -17.08 -35.90 -10.36
C GLU A 246 -16.98 -37.40 -9.93
N PRO A 247 -18.09 -38.20 -10.06
CA PRO A 247 -18.01 -39.61 -9.79
C PRO A 247 -17.00 -40.21 -10.76
N ALA A 248 -16.17 -41.14 -10.28
CA ALA A 248 -15.27 -41.94 -11.10
C ALA A 248 -16.07 -42.49 -12.28
N GLN A 249 -15.95 -41.85 -13.44
CA GLN A 249 -16.55 -42.38 -14.66
C GLN A 249 -15.91 -43.73 -14.88
N THR A 250 -16.70 -44.72 -14.57
CA THR A 250 -16.58 -46.12 -14.89
C THR A 250 -15.71 -46.32 -16.12
N LYS A 251 -14.52 -46.91 -15.90
CA LYS A 251 -13.91 -47.79 -16.91
C LYS A 251 -14.89 -48.91 -17.11
N GLY A 252 -15.79 -48.73 -18.06
CA GLY A 252 -16.76 -49.73 -18.50
C GLY A 252 -16.67 -49.87 -19.99
N LYS A 253 -16.05 -51.00 -20.37
CA LYS A 253 -16.36 -51.83 -21.53
C LYS A 253 -16.26 -51.19 -22.94
N HIS A 254 -15.23 -51.41 -23.71
CA HIS A 254 -15.25 -52.52 -24.72
C HIS A 254 -13.83 -52.73 -25.19
#